data_50bf5e4b376ab3f51a65e48c9c58e2cc
#
_entry.id   50bf5e4b376ab3f51a65e48c9c58e2cc
#
_cell.length_a   1.000
_cell.length_b   1.000
_cell.length_c   1.000
_cell.angle_alpha   90.00
_cell.angle_beta   90.00
_cell.angle_gamma   90.00
#
_symmetry.space_group_name_H-M   'P 1'
#
loop_
_entity.id
_entity.type
_entity.pdbx_description
1 polymer ?
#
loop_
_entity_poly.entity_id
_entity_poly.type
_entity_poly.pdbx_seq_one_letter_code
_entity_poly.pdbx_strand_id
1 'polypeptide(L)'
;TEGMVIMFKGSHIARARYCSSSGGKTEDIRHVWFSAEKQYLKGVWDGETPLELDLSKEDDLKKFLDSDYGEDNIPMNKKHRWSVTYRQEELDEIVNKSLNIGTIHSIEALARGVSGRIYKAVFKGSGGTETVYGELNIRKILNNMNSSAFIVSKGEGIWTFSGAGWGHGVGMSQMGAISLGRKNKDFKYIMKRYYPGTEVTKIY
;
A
#
# COMPACT_ATOMS: atom_id res chain seq x y z
N THR A 1 4.70 10.73 26.20
CA THR A 1 5.46 11.07 24.95
C THR A 1 5.63 12.59 24.77
N GLU A 2 5.31 13.40 25.77
CA GLU A 2 5.50 14.85 25.72
C GLU A 2 6.97 15.20 25.46
N GLY A 3 7.22 16.10 24.50
CA GLY A 3 8.56 16.48 24.05
C GLY A 3 9.34 15.41 23.27
N MET A 4 8.73 14.27 22.98
CA MET A 4 9.39 13.21 22.22
C MET A 4 9.18 13.40 20.72
N VAL A 5 10.26 13.31 19.96
CA VAL A 5 10.27 13.37 18.50
C VAL A 5 11.08 12.22 17.93
N ILE A 6 10.87 11.92 16.66
CA ILE A 6 11.69 10.98 15.90
C ILE A 6 12.73 11.80 15.14
N MET A 7 14.01 11.59 15.47
CA MET A 7 15.15 12.29 14.85
C MET A 7 15.84 11.37 13.83
N PHE A 8 16.12 11.91 12.64
CA PHE A 8 16.94 11.24 11.64
C PHE A 8 18.34 11.83 11.63
N LYS A 9 19.37 10.97 11.81
CA LYS A 9 20.80 11.36 11.89
C LYS A 9 21.08 12.51 12.86
N GLY A 10 20.35 12.55 13.99
CA GLY A 10 20.56 13.52 15.06
C GLY A 10 20.26 14.98 14.73
N SER A 11 19.86 15.32 13.50
CA SER A 11 19.74 16.70 13.04
C SER A 11 18.38 17.09 12.45
N HIS A 12 17.56 16.12 12.07
CA HIS A 12 16.27 16.40 11.40
C HIS A 12 15.12 15.68 12.08
N ILE A 13 14.05 16.39 12.41
CA ILE A 13 12.80 15.77 12.82
C ILE A 13 12.21 15.02 11.63
N ALA A 14 12.03 13.72 11.77
CA ALA A 14 11.47 12.88 10.73
C ALA A 14 9.97 13.17 10.53
N ARG A 15 9.52 13.25 9.28
CA ARG A 15 8.10 13.31 8.95
C ARG A 15 7.51 11.91 9.07
N ALA A 16 6.98 11.59 10.22
CA ALA A 16 6.43 10.28 10.56
C ALA A 16 5.11 10.01 9.81
N ARG A 17 5.20 9.56 8.55
CA ARG A 17 4.05 9.11 7.77
C ARG A 17 3.54 7.79 8.31
N TYR A 18 2.23 7.56 8.27
CA TYR A 18 1.61 6.30 8.68
C TYR A 18 0.39 5.98 7.83
N CYS A 19 0.03 4.72 7.75
CA CYS A 19 -1.18 4.24 7.09
C CYS A 19 -1.96 3.32 8.03
N SER A 20 -3.22 3.04 7.71
CA SER A 20 -4.04 2.15 8.52
C SER A 20 -3.47 0.73 8.54
N SER A 21 -3.21 0.15 7.36
CA SER A 21 -2.65 -1.19 7.23
C SER A 21 -1.65 -1.23 6.07
N SER A 22 -0.46 -1.77 6.32
CA SER A 22 0.53 -2.01 5.28
C SER A 22 0.12 -3.13 4.33
N GLY A 23 -0.65 -4.09 4.83
CA GLY A 23 -0.94 -5.35 4.16
C GLY A 23 0.23 -6.34 4.24
N GLY A 24 1.19 -6.10 5.16
CA GLY A 24 2.39 -6.92 5.40
C GLY A 24 3.70 -6.31 4.91
N LYS A 25 3.68 -5.33 4.02
CA LYS A 25 4.88 -4.59 3.60
C LYS A 25 4.58 -3.12 3.37
N THR A 26 5.37 -2.23 3.97
CA THR A 26 5.22 -0.79 3.77
C THR A 26 5.82 -0.36 2.42
N GLU A 27 5.42 0.81 1.94
CA GLU A 27 5.84 1.34 0.64
C GLU A 27 6.96 2.38 0.79
N ASP A 28 7.77 2.53 -0.25
CA ASP A 28 8.76 3.60 -0.37
C ASP A 28 8.06 4.91 -0.77
N ILE A 29 8.42 6.00 -0.11
CA ILE A 29 7.85 7.33 -0.36
C ILE A 29 7.94 7.77 -1.83
N ARG A 30 8.97 7.35 -2.55
CA ARG A 30 9.19 7.70 -3.97
C ARG A 30 8.05 7.24 -4.88
N HIS A 31 7.44 6.09 -4.56
CA HIS A 31 6.39 5.50 -5.38
C HIS A 31 4.99 6.07 -5.08
N VAL A 32 4.86 6.83 -4.00
CA VAL A 32 3.58 7.41 -3.59
C VAL A 32 3.47 8.90 -3.96
N TRP A 33 4.51 9.68 -3.65
CA TRP A 33 4.50 11.14 -3.86
C TRP A 33 5.51 11.60 -4.90
N PHE A 34 6.21 10.68 -5.60
CA PHE A 34 7.27 10.98 -6.57
C PHE A 34 8.33 11.96 -6.00
N SER A 35 8.53 11.89 -4.70
CA SER A 35 9.42 12.76 -3.95
C SER A 35 10.83 12.17 -3.87
N ALA A 36 11.80 13.01 -3.49
CA ALA A 36 13.15 12.53 -3.21
C ALA A 36 13.12 11.41 -2.15
N GLU A 37 14.03 10.46 -2.29
CA GLU A 37 14.20 9.36 -1.36
C GLU A 37 14.39 9.87 0.08
N LYS A 38 13.69 9.24 1.02
CA LYS A 38 13.88 9.42 2.45
C LYS A 38 14.26 8.05 3.04
N GLN A 39 15.51 7.93 3.50
CA GLN A 39 16.02 6.65 4.02
C GLN A 39 15.14 6.06 5.14
N TYR A 40 14.52 6.90 5.96
CA TYR A 40 13.61 6.50 7.03
C TYR A 40 12.15 6.26 6.55
N LEU A 41 11.84 6.44 5.26
CA LEU A 41 10.54 6.15 4.64
C LEU A 41 10.69 5.19 3.45
N LYS A 42 11.67 4.33 3.50
CA LYS A 42 11.77 3.16 2.61
C LYS A 42 10.74 2.11 3.01
N GLY A 43 10.37 1.29 2.04
CA GLY A 43 9.51 0.14 2.31
C GLY A 43 10.18 -0.85 3.28
N VAL A 44 9.45 -1.21 4.32
CA VAL A 44 9.88 -2.14 5.37
C VAL A 44 9.02 -3.39 5.29
N TRP A 45 9.65 -4.56 5.36
CA TRP A 45 8.94 -5.81 5.56
C TRP A 45 8.36 -5.83 6.99
N ASP A 46 7.06 -6.05 7.08
CA ASP A 46 6.30 -6.03 8.32
C ASP A 46 6.01 -7.47 8.81
N GLY A 47 7.05 -8.28 8.90
CA GLY A 47 7.00 -9.67 9.37
C GLY A 47 8.29 -10.05 10.08
N GLU A 48 8.28 -11.18 10.81
CA GLU A 48 9.45 -11.70 11.53
C GLU A 48 10.38 -12.49 10.62
N THR A 49 9.81 -13.35 9.78
CA THR A 49 10.56 -14.16 8.80
C THR A 49 10.87 -13.33 7.56
N PRO A 50 12.09 -13.39 7.01
CA PRO A 50 12.44 -12.70 5.77
C PRO A 50 11.46 -13.01 4.63
N LEU A 51 11.09 -12.01 3.86
CA LEU A 51 10.26 -12.17 2.67
C LEU A 51 11.15 -12.31 1.44
N GLU A 52 11.09 -13.46 0.80
CA GLU A 52 11.87 -13.75 -0.42
C GLU A 52 11.16 -13.31 -1.72
N LEU A 53 9.91 -12.79 -1.60
CA LEU A 53 9.11 -12.36 -2.75
C LEU A 53 9.41 -10.90 -3.13
N ASP A 54 9.53 -10.64 -4.43
CA ASP A 54 9.60 -9.30 -5.00
C ASP A 54 8.18 -8.83 -5.38
N LEU A 55 7.53 -8.11 -4.47
CA LEU A 55 6.13 -7.69 -4.67
C LEU A 55 5.94 -6.66 -5.81
N SER A 56 7.01 -6.15 -6.40
CA SER A 56 6.91 -5.34 -7.63
C SER A 56 6.55 -6.20 -8.85
N LYS A 57 6.73 -7.51 -8.76
CA LYS A 57 6.34 -8.51 -9.76
C LYS A 57 4.97 -9.09 -9.44
N GLU A 58 4.10 -9.16 -10.43
CA GLU A 58 2.72 -9.57 -10.24
C GLU A 58 2.57 -11.01 -9.76
N ASP A 59 3.38 -11.94 -10.28
CA ASP A 59 3.36 -13.36 -9.85
C ASP A 59 3.75 -13.53 -8.38
N ASP A 60 4.74 -12.77 -7.90
CA ASP A 60 5.13 -12.80 -6.51
C ASP A 60 4.12 -12.10 -5.61
N LEU A 61 3.53 -11.01 -6.09
CA LEU A 61 2.41 -10.35 -5.40
C LEU A 61 1.21 -11.31 -5.26
N LYS A 62 0.89 -12.08 -6.30
CA LYS A 62 -0.18 -13.08 -6.25
C LYS A 62 0.07 -14.11 -5.15
N LYS A 63 1.26 -14.72 -5.12
CA LYS A 63 1.65 -15.66 -4.05
C LYS A 63 1.55 -15.01 -2.66
N PHE A 64 1.96 -13.75 -2.56
CA PHE A 64 1.88 -12.98 -1.32
C PHE A 64 0.44 -12.71 -0.87
N LEU A 65 -0.46 -12.41 -1.79
CA LEU A 65 -1.88 -12.20 -1.48
C LEU A 65 -2.58 -13.47 -1.00
N ASP A 66 -2.11 -14.63 -1.46
CA ASP A 66 -2.61 -15.95 -1.02
C ASP A 66 -2.02 -16.38 0.34
N SER A 67 -1.14 -15.58 0.93
CA SER A 67 -0.48 -15.87 2.22
C SER A 67 -1.01 -14.97 3.35
N ASP A 68 -0.75 -15.40 4.59
CA ASP A 68 -1.07 -14.67 5.82
C ASP A 68 0.12 -13.85 6.38
N TYR A 69 1.11 -13.52 5.54
CA TYR A 69 2.31 -12.82 5.97
C TYR A 69 2.04 -11.39 6.45
N GLY A 70 2.71 -10.99 7.51
CA GLY A 70 2.76 -9.61 8.02
C GLY A 70 2.26 -9.45 9.45
N GLU A 71 2.88 -8.53 10.20
CA GLU A 71 2.49 -8.21 11.59
C GLU A 71 1.10 -7.62 11.70
N ASP A 72 0.62 -6.97 10.66
CA ASP A 72 -0.71 -6.39 10.62
C ASP A 72 -1.83 -7.41 10.30
N ASN A 73 -1.48 -8.71 10.16
CA ASN A 73 -2.45 -9.80 10.08
C ASN A 73 -2.99 -10.14 11.48
N ILE A 74 -3.91 -9.33 11.95
CA ILE A 74 -4.60 -9.53 13.24
C ILE A 74 -6.12 -9.54 13.03
N PRO A 75 -6.90 -10.22 13.89
CA PRO A 75 -8.34 -10.41 13.68
C PRO A 75 -9.15 -9.13 13.47
N MET A 76 -8.72 -8.02 14.05
CA MET A 76 -9.39 -6.73 13.87
C MET A 76 -9.06 -6.03 12.54
N ASN A 77 -8.00 -6.44 11.84
CA ASN A 77 -7.60 -5.85 10.57
C ASN A 77 -8.31 -6.52 9.37
N LYS A 78 -9.54 -6.13 9.12
CA LYS A 78 -10.33 -6.62 7.97
C LYS A 78 -9.78 -6.17 6.61
N LYS A 79 -8.68 -5.39 6.60
CA LYS A 79 -8.04 -4.86 5.39
C LYS A 79 -6.64 -5.42 5.16
N HIS A 80 -6.21 -6.38 5.97
CA HIS A 80 -4.95 -7.10 5.74
C HIS A 80 -4.95 -7.74 4.36
N ARG A 81 -6.02 -8.49 4.06
CA ARG A 81 -6.39 -8.98 2.72
C ARG A 81 -7.82 -8.55 2.42
N TRP A 82 -8.10 -8.23 1.18
CA TRP A 82 -9.44 -7.80 0.77
C TRP A 82 -9.72 -8.19 -0.68
N SER A 83 -10.98 -8.36 -1.00
CA SER A 83 -11.47 -8.56 -2.37
C SER A 83 -12.67 -7.65 -2.60
N VAL A 84 -12.75 -7.09 -3.80
CA VAL A 84 -13.88 -6.29 -4.28
C VAL A 84 -14.23 -6.76 -5.69
N THR A 85 -15.52 -6.92 -5.96
CA THR A 85 -16.01 -7.33 -7.27
C THR A 85 -16.91 -6.26 -7.85
N TYR A 86 -16.87 -6.10 -9.16
CA TYR A 86 -17.78 -5.26 -9.94
C TYR A 86 -18.28 -6.05 -11.16
N ARG A 87 -19.54 -5.86 -11.52
CA ARG A 87 -20.01 -6.25 -12.86
C ARG A 87 -19.41 -5.30 -13.90
N GLN A 88 -19.40 -5.71 -15.16
CA GLN A 88 -18.85 -4.90 -16.25
C GLN A 88 -19.44 -3.48 -16.26
N GLU A 89 -20.76 -3.36 -16.20
CA GLU A 89 -21.47 -2.08 -16.27
C GLU A 89 -21.14 -1.19 -15.07
N GLU A 90 -21.02 -1.77 -13.87
CA GLU A 90 -20.66 -1.05 -12.64
C GLU A 90 -19.24 -0.49 -12.74
N LEU A 91 -18.29 -1.28 -13.24
CA LEU A 91 -16.91 -0.85 -13.41
C LEU A 91 -16.82 0.23 -14.49
N ASP A 92 -17.52 0.06 -15.62
CA ASP A 92 -17.57 1.06 -16.69
C ASP A 92 -18.08 2.41 -16.16
N GLU A 93 -19.17 2.40 -15.39
CA GLU A 93 -19.72 3.60 -14.78
C GLU A 93 -18.73 4.26 -13.80
N ILE A 94 -18.07 3.47 -12.94
CA ILE A 94 -17.09 3.94 -11.95
C ILE A 94 -15.90 4.62 -12.66
N VAL A 95 -15.29 3.93 -13.62
CA VAL A 95 -14.08 4.41 -14.30
C VAL A 95 -14.37 5.61 -15.19
N ASN A 96 -15.50 5.60 -15.90
CA ASN A 96 -15.86 6.68 -16.82
C ASN A 96 -16.26 7.98 -16.13
N LYS A 97 -16.49 8.01 -14.82
CA LYS A 97 -16.58 9.27 -14.05
C LYS A 97 -15.30 10.11 -14.16
N SER A 98 -14.16 9.46 -14.45
CA SER A 98 -12.85 10.12 -14.49
C SER A 98 -12.14 10.03 -15.84
N LEU A 99 -12.26 8.91 -16.57
CA LEU A 99 -11.44 8.65 -17.76
C LEU A 99 -12.19 8.77 -19.09
N ASN A 100 -13.51 8.57 -19.09
CA ASN A 100 -14.38 8.64 -20.28
C ASN A 100 -13.86 7.81 -21.47
N ILE A 101 -13.51 6.55 -21.22
CA ILE A 101 -12.95 5.61 -22.22
C ILE A 101 -13.90 4.47 -22.64
N GLY A 102 -15.17 4.59 -22.30
CA GLY A 102 -16.21 3.63 -22.69
C GLY A 102 -16.13 2.30 -21.92
N THR A 103 -16.51 1.20 -22.56
CA THR A 103 -16.47 -0.14 -21.95
C THR A 103 -15.04 -0.57 -21.64
N ILE A 104 -14.77 -0.94 -20.40
CA ILE A 104 -13.41 -1.29 -19.93
C ILE A 104 -13.04 -2.70 -20.42
N HIS A 105 -11.91 -2.78 -21.12
CA HIS A 105 -11.39 -4.04 -21.65
C HIS A 105 -10.26 -4.60 -20.76
N SER A 106 -9.32 -3.74 -20.29
CA SER A 106 -8.26 -4.14 -19.39
C SER A 106 -7.83 -3.02 -18.44
N ILE A 107 -7.32 -3.41 -17.27
CA ILE A 107 -6.64 -2.57 -16.29
C ILE A 107 -5.33 -3.27 -15.96
N GLU A 108 -4.21 -2.68 -16.35
CA GLU A 108 -2.89 -3.30 -16.24
C GLU A 108 -1.96 -2.43 -15.38
N ALA A 109 -1.25 -3.06 -14.44
CA ALA A 109 -0.19 -2.40 -13.70
C ALA A 109 1.05 -2.27 -14.57
N LEU A 110 1.46 -1.05 -14.90
CA LEU A 110 2.71 -0.78 -15.62
C LEU A 110 3.91 -0.66 -14.68
N ALA A 111 3.68 -0.23 -13.44
CA ALA A 111 4.73 -0.18 -12.43
C ALA A 111 4.14 -0.29 -11.03
N ARG A 112 4.84 -1.06 -10.21
CA ARG A 112 4.53 -1.29 -8.79
C ARG A 112 5.71 -0.90 -7.93
N GLY A 113 5.43 -0.40 -6.74
CA GLY A 113 6.42 -0.18 -5.70
C GLY A 113 6.77 -1.46 -4.94
N VAL A 114 7.65 -1.33 -3.96
CA VAL A 114 8.21 -2.46 -3.21
C VAL A 114 7.17 -3.22 -2.38
N SER A 115 6.00 -2.64 -2.12
CA SER A 115 4.86 -3.26 -1.42
C SER A 115 3.80 -3.83 -2.36
N GLY A 116 4.05 -3.85 -3.67
CA GLY A 116 3.08 -4.25 -4.68
C GLY A 116 2.08 -3.14 -5.07
N ARG A 117 2.15 -1.96 -4.43
CA ARG A 117 1.26 -0.83 -4.78
C ARG A 117 1.54 -0.32 -6.18
N ILE A 118 0.49 -0.23 -6.98
CA ILE A 118 0.55 0.31 -8.34
C ILE A 118 0.69 1.83 -8.24
N TYR A 119 1.72 2.40 -8.86
CA TYR A 119 1.88 3.84 -8.99
C TYR A 119 1.80 4.31 -10.47
N LYS A 120 1.72 3.36 -11.41
CA LYS A 120 1.44 3.61 -12.82
C LYS A 120 0.60 2.47 -13.37
N ALA A 121 -0.57 2.79 -13.93
CA ALA A 121 -1.49 1.83 -14.53
C ALA A 121 -1.96 2.32 -15.90
N VAL A 122 -2.34 1.39 -16.76
CA VAL A 122 -3.04 1.69 -18.00
C VAL A 122 -4.46 1.11 -17.94
N PHE A 123 -5.42 1.91 -18.35
CA PHE A 123 -6.82 1.56 -18.51
C PHE A 123 -7.13 1.57 -20.00
N LYS A 124 -7.65 0.48 -20.54
CA LYS A 124 -8.05 0.36 -21.96
C LYS A 124 -9.54 0.14 -22.04
N GLY A 125 -10.21 0.94 -22.82
CA GLY A 125 -11.65 0.85 -23.07
C GLY A 125 -11.97 0.97 -24.55
N SER A 126 -13.25 0.81 -24.90
CA SER A 126 -13.74 0.89 -26.28
C SER A 126 -13.54 2.27 -26.91
N GLY A 127 -13.48 3.33 -26.11
CA GLY A 127 -13.31 4.71 -26.54
C GLY A 127 -11.88 5.24 -26.43
N GLY A 128 -10.93 4.45 -25.90
CA GLY A 128 -9.56 4.91 -25.78
C GLY A 128 -8.72 4.17 -24.75
N THR A 129 -7.52 4.69 -24.56
CA THR A 129 -6.53 4.17 -23.59
C THR A 129 -5.96 5.32 -22.77
N GLU A 130 -5.98 5.19 -21.45
CA GLU A 130 -5.48 6.20 -20.53
C GLU A 130 -4.42 5.63 -19.60
N THR A 131 -3.34 6.38 -19.41
CA THR A 131 -2.30 6.03 -18.43
C THR A 131 -2.46 6.90 -17.19
N VAL A 132 -2.63 6.25 -16.04
CA VAL A 132 -2.84 6.91 -14.75
C VAL A 132 -1.59 6.78 -13.89
N TYR A 133 -1.16 7.91 -13.33
CA TYR A 133 -0.02 8.01 -12.43
C TYR A 133 -0.47 8.33 -11.00
N GLY A 134 0.24 7.77 -10.03
CA GLY A 134 -0.01 7.98 -8.60
C GLY A 134 -1.01 7.00 -8.00
N GLU A 135 -0.60 6.36 -6.89
CA GLU A 135 -1.40 5.34 -6.22
C GLU A 135 -2.79 5.86 -5.79
N LEU A 136 -2.83 7.12 -5.32
CA LEU A 136 -4.08 7.73 -4.88
C LEU A 136 -5.05 7.99 -6.04
N ASN A 137 -4.54 8.39 -7.20
CA ASN A 137 -5.37 8.62 -8.39
C ASN A 137 -5.97 7.30 -8.88
N ILE A 138 -5.17 6.23 -8.95
CA ILE A 138 -5.63 4.89 -9.31
C ILE A 138 -6.75 4.44 -8.37
N ARG A 139 -6.57 4.63 -7.06
CA ARG A 139 -7.59 4.28 -6.06
C ARG A 139 -8.87 5.09 -6.22
N LYS A 140 -8.76 6.40 -6.46
CA LYS A 140 -9.91 7.31 -6.65
C LYS A 140 -10.74 6.90 -7.87
N ILE A 141 -10.09 6.63 -9.00
CA ILE A 141 -10.76 6.16 -10.22
C ILE A 141 -11.54 4.86 -9.97
N LEU A 142 -11.01 3.98 -9.13
CA LEU A 142 -11.63 2.72 -8.73
C LEU A 142 -12.48 2.85 -7.45
N ASN A 143 -13.24 3.93 -7.32
CA ASN A 143 -14.17 4.18 -6.21
C ASN A 143 -13.51 4.16 -4.83
N ASN A 144 -12.36 4.83 -4.68
CA ASN A 144 -11.58 4.91 -3.45
C ASN A 144 -11.16 3.53 -2.90
N MET A 145 -10.65 2.67 -3.79
CA MET A 145 -10.13 1.36 -3.42
C MET A 145 -9.27 1.40 -2.15
N ASN A 146 -9.31 0.36 -1.34
CA ASN A 146 -8.63 0.33 -0.03
C ASN A 146 -7.13 0.67 -0.13
N SER A 147 -6.44 0.11 -1.10
CA SER A 147 -5.05 0.42 -1.48
C SER A 147 -4.88 0.20 -2.98
N SER A 148 -3.73 0.54 -3.53
CA SER A 148 -3.35 0.16 -4.89
C SER A 148 -2.50 -1.12 -4.97
N ALA A 149 -2.31 -1.84 -3.85
CA ALA A 149 -1.66 -3.15 -3.82
C ALA A 149 -2.69 -4.24 -4.13
N PHE A 150 -3.02 -4.42 -5.40
CA PHE A 150 -3.99 -5.41 -5.86
C PHE A 150 -3.59 -6.04 -7.20
N ILE A 151 -4.17 -7.19 -7.46
CA ILE A 151 -4.24 -7.82 -8.78
C ILE A 151 -5.67 -7.75 -9.30
N VAL A 152 -5.82 -7.80 -10.61
CA VAL A 152 -7.12 -7.75 -11.30
C VAL A 152 -7.31 -9.06 -12.05
N SER A 153 -8.48 -9.65 -11.91
CA SER A 153 -8.93 -10.76 -12.75
C SER A 153 -10.30 -10.45 -13.32
N LYS A 154 -10.59 -10.99 -14.50
CA LYS A 154 -11.88 -10.86 -15.19
C LYS A 154 -12.38 -12.23 -15.62
N GLY A 155 -13.61 -12.55 -15.31
CA GLY A 155 -14.29 -13.76 -15.76
C GLY A 155 -15.80 -13.58 -15.78
N GLU A 156 -16.46 -14.04 -16.86
CA GLU A 156 -17.93 -14.02 -17.02
C GLU A 156 -18.58 -12.65 -16.77
N GLY A 157 -17.94 -11.57 -17.21
CA GLY A 157 -18.45 -10.20 -17.03
C GLY A 157 -18.26 -9.63 -15.62
N ILE A 158 -17.54 -10.33 -14.74
CA ILE A 158 -17.21 -9.90 -13.39
C ILE A 158 -15.72 -9.55 -13.30
N TRP A 159 -15.42 -8.40 -12.74
CA TRP A 159 -14.09 -7.95 -12.41
C TRP A 159 -13.84 -8.17 -10.93
N THR A 160 -12.75 -8.83 -10.60
CA THR A 160 -12.33 -9.06 -9.21
C THR A 160 -10.99 -8.37 -8.95
N PHE A 161 -10.97 -7.57 -7.91
CA PHE A 161 -9.77 -6.90 -7.38
C PHE A 161 -9.42 -7.56 -6.06
N SER A 162 -8.30 -8.28 -6.01
CA SER A 162 -7.80 -8.92 -4.80
C SER A 162 -6.55 -8.18 -4.33
N GLY A 163 -6.53 -7.72 -3.09
CA GLY A 163 -5.46 -6.85 -2.63
C GLY A 163 -5.18 -6.90 -1.14
N ALA A 164 -4.21 -6.06 -0.72
CA ALA A 164 -3.71 -6.00 0.63
C ALA A 164 -3.57 -4.57 1.15
N GLY A 165 -3.84 -4.40 2.45
CA GLY A 165 -3.63 -3.15 3.17
C GLY A 165 -4.67 -2.07 2.92
N TRP A 166 -4.56 -0.97 3.67
CA TRP A 166 -5.42 0.21 3.56
C TRP A 166 -4.61 1.50 3.67
N GLY A 167 -4.68 2.31 2.61
CA GLY A 167 -3.96 3.56 2.47
C GLY A 167 -2.67 3.44 1.65
N HIS A 168 -1.90 4.51 1.66
CA HIS A 168 -0.70 4.68 0.83
C HIS A 168 0.47 3.75 1.19
N GLY A 169 0.47 3.13 2.37
CA GLY A 169 1.48 2.16 2.79
C GLY A 169 2.80 2.72 3.31
N VAL A 170 3.08 4.02 3.21
CA VAL A 170 4.37 4.61 3.60
C VAL A 170 4.49 4.80 5.10
N GLY A 171 5.63 4.41 5.68
CA GLY A 171 5.94 4.55 7.08
C GLY A 171 5.22 3.53 7.96
N MET A 172 4.70 3.93 9.12
CA MET A 172 4.14 3.00 10.10
C MET A 172 2.79 2.43 9.67
N SER A 173 2.63 1.10 9.78
CA SER A 173 1.33 0.44 9.77
C SER A 173 0.70 0.57 11.16
N GLN A 174 -0.49 1.20 11.27
CA GLN A 174 -1.19 1.29 12.55
C GLN A 174 -1.57 -0.10 13.07
N MET A 175 -2.07 -1.00 12.20
CA MET A 175 -2.41 -2.37 12.60
C MET A 175 -1.19 -3.18 13.00
N GLY A 176 -0.05 -3.02 12.31
CA GLY A 176 1.20 -3.64 12.69
C GLY A 176 1.74 -3.11 14.03
N ALA A 177 1.64 -1.79 14.26
CA ALA A 177 2.02 -1.18 15.55
C ALA A 177 1.14 -1.71 16.70
N ILE A 178 -0.17 -1.88 16.49
CA ILE A 178 -1.08 -2.50 17.47
C ILE A 178 -0.67 -3.95 17.76
N SER A 179 -0.36 -4.72 16.73
CA SER A 179 0.12 -6.11 16.89
C SER A 179 1.39 -6.18 17.73
N LEU A 180 2.38 -5.36 17.38
CA LEU A 180 3.64 -5.29 18.13
C LEU A 180 3.41 -4.86 19.59
N GLY A 181 2.54 -3.88 19.84
CA GLY A 181 2.17 -3.47 21.20
C GLY A 181 1.53 -4.62 22.00
N ARG A 182 0.68 -5.43 21.38
CA ARG A 182 0.11 -6.65 22.00
C ARG A 182 1.17 -7.72 22.30
N LYS A 183 2.27 -7.72 21.57
CA LYS A 183 3.45 -8.55 21.83
C LYS A 183 4.44 -7.90 22.84
N ASN A 184 3.98 -6.91 23.61
CA ASN A 184 4.77 -6.15 24.58
C ASN A 184 6.00 -5.42 24.01
N LYS A 185 5.98 -5.08 22.71
CA LYS A 185 7.00 -4.21 22.14
C LYS A 185 6.69 -2.75 22.53
N ASP A 186 7.68 -2.04 23.02
CA ASP A 186 7.53 -0.64 23.40
C ASP A 186 7.47 0.28 22.15
N PHE A 187 7.09 1.54 22.37
CA PHE A 187 6.97 2.50 21.28
C PHE A 187 8.30 2.80 20.60
N LYS A 188 9.45 2.70 21.29
CA LYS A 188 10.77 2.93 20.71
C LYS A 188 11.10 1.83 19.71
N TYR A 189 10.80 0.57 20.05
CA TYR A 189 10.92 -0.57 19.15
C TYR A 189 10.07 -0.36 17.89
N ILE A 190 8.80 0.02 18.07
CA ILE A 190 7.85 0.23 16.97
C ILE A 190 8.36 1.36 16.04
N MET A 191 8.78 2.49 16.59
CA MET A 191 9.31 3.60 15.81
C MET A 191 10.56 3.19 15.02
N LYS A 192 11.51 2.51 15.67
CA LYS A 192 12.76 2.06 15.02
C LYS A 192 12.49 1.07 13.89
N ARG A 193 11.45 0.22 14.03
CA ARG A 193 11.05 -0.73 12.99
C ARG A 193 10.54 -0.03 11.73
N TYR A 194 9.60 0.90 11.88
CA TYR A 194 8.95 1.55 10.75
C TYR A 194 9.68 2.75 10.18
N TYR A 195 10.62 3.31 10.94
CA TYR A 195 11.45 4.45 10.53
C TYR A 195 12.94 4.12 10.73
N PRO A 196 13.50 3.27 9.86
CA PRO A 196 14.88 2.82 10.01
C PRO A 196 15.85 3.98 9.97
N GLY A 197 16.89 3.92 10.82
CA GLY A 197 17.90 4.98 10.96
C GLY A 197 17.43 6.22 11.71
N THR A 198 16.29 6.13 12.41
CA THR A 198 15.83 7.20 13.31
C THR A 198 15.96 6.80 14.77
N GLU A 199 15.98 7.81 15.64
CA GLU A 199 15.96 7.65 17.09
C GLU A 199 14.85 8.49 17.71
N VAL A 200 14.23 7.96 18.77
CA VAL A 200 13.26 8.70 19.57
C VAL A 200 14.03 9.53 20.59
N THR A 201 13.91 10.84 20.50
CA THR A 201 14.66 11.80 21.29
C THR A 201 13.71 12.76 22.02
N LYS A 202 14.02 13.10 23.26
CA LYS A 202 13.32 14.17 23.99
C LYS A 202 14.01 15.50 23.67
N ILE A 203 13.23 16.52 23.29
CA ILE A 203 13.75 17.84 22.87
C ILE A 203 13.45 18.95 23.88
N TYR A 204 12.58 18.70 24.87
CA TYR A 204 12.32 19.57 26.04
C TYR A 204 11.75 18.78 27.21
#